data_bf9913e5a21d14b307e2223dd779e0aa
#
_entry.id   bf9913e5a21d14b307e2223dd779e0aa
#
_cell.length_a   1.000
_cell.length_b   1.000
_cell.length_c   1.000
_cell.angle_alpha   90.00
_cell.angle_beta   90.00
_cell.angle_gamma   90.00
#
_symmetry.space_group_name_H-M   'P 1'
#
loop_
_entity.id
_entity.type
_entity.pdbx_description
1 polymer ?
#
loop_
_entity_poly.entity_id
_entity_poly.type
_entity_poly.pdbx_seq_one_letter_code
_entity_poly.pdbx_strand_id
1 'polypeptide(L)'
;MLTDITLGQYYPGDSFLHRMDPRAKILCTMIFICAIFLANNPWSYLLVTIFTLGCIMISGVPPVMVWKAVKPLWVILVFTLLIHVLTTPGKEIFGYGFIHISEEGLRNGLFMTLRLVFLIGFSSLLTYTTSPIVLTDGIEALLNPFRRFGVPAHELAMMMTIALRFIPTLLEETDRIMKAQSSRGADFTSGNLWQKAKGMVPLLVPLFIAAFRRADDLATAMEARCYRGGEGRTKMHQLAYTSRDRLAFTTVFLVTAVLLAMYFYFRT
;
A
#
# COMPACT_ATOMS: atom_id res chain seq x y z
N MET A 1 -0.98 -1.70 24.54
CA MET A 1 -0.68 -0.68 23.52
C MET A 1 -0.03 -1.21 22.24
N LEU A 2 0.65 -2.38 22.25
CA LEU A 2 1.20 -3.00 21.03
C LEU A 2 0.25 -4.01 20.37
N THR A 3 -0.86 -4.36 21.02
CA THR A 3 -1.85 -5.34 20.54
C THR A 3 -2.74 -4.84 19.40
N ASP A 4 -2.73 -3.53 19.14
CA ASP A 4 -3.55 -2.91 18.08
C ASP A 4 -2.81 -2.79 16.72
N ILE A 5 -1.60 -3.33 16.63
CA ILE A 5 -0.88 -3.39 15.35
C ILE A 5 -1.44 -4.55 14.53
N THR A 6 -2.53 -4.28 13.80
CA THR A 6 -3.02 -5.22 12.78
C THR A 6 -2.01 -5.30 11.64
N LEU A 7 -1.39 -6.46 11.48
CA LEU A 7 -0.49 -6.78 10.36
C LEU A 7 -1.29 -6.77 9.05
N GLY A 8 -1.28 -5.61 8.38
CA GLY A 8 -2.02 -5.38 7.16
C GLY A 8 -3.50 -5.09 7.42
N GLN A 9 -4.03 -4.11 6.73
CA GLN A 9 -5.45 -3.75 6.79
C GLN A 9 -6.29 -4.66 5.86
N TYR A 10 -5.92 -5.95 5.76
CA TYR A 10 -6.66 -6.91 4.94
C TYR A 10 -8.06 -7.13 5.52
N TYR A 11 -9.07 -6.93 4.68
CA TYR A 11 -10.47 -7.21 5.00
C TYR A 11 -10.85 -8.57 4.40
N PRO A 12 -11.11 -9.62 5.21
CA PRO A 12 -11.47 -10.92 4.68
C PRO A 12 -12.82 -10.86 3.97
N GLY A 13 -12.86 -11.32 2.73
CA GLY A 13 -14.06 -11.32 1.90
C GLY A 13 -13.89 -12.23 0.69
N ASP A 14 -15.02 -12.57 0.06
CA ASP A 14 -15.09 -13.49 -1.07
C ASP A 14 -15.50 -12.80 -2.39
N SER A 15 -15.24 -11.50 -2.51
CA SER A 15 -15.64 -10.75 -3.70
C SER A 15 -14.82 -11.12 -4.94
N PHE A 16 -15.24 -10.59 -6.09
CA PHE A 16 -14.52 -10.74 -7.36
C PHE A 16 -13.05 -10.29 -7.23
N LEU A 17 -12.81 -9.14 -6.57
CA LEU A 17 -11.47 -8.64 -6.38
C LEU A 17 -10.64 -9.53 -5.43
N HIS A 18 -11.22 -10.09 -4.37
CA HIS A 18 -10.51 -10.98 -3.46
C HIS A 18 -9.98 -12.23 -4.16
N ARG A 19 -10.76 -12.79 -5.10
CA ARG A 19 -10.45 -14.03 -5.81
C ARG A 19 -9.57 -13.86 -7.06
N MET A 20 -9.15 -12.62 -7.37
CA MET A 20 -8.22 -12.34 -8.48
C MET A 20 -6.79 -12.76 -8.14
N ASP A 21 -6.04 -13.13 -9.18
CA ASP A 21 -4.59 -13.38 -9.06
C ASP A 21 -3.86 -12.11 -8.57
N PRO A 22 -2.99 -12.20 -7.53
CA PRO A 22 -2.29 -11.05 -6.99
C PRO A 22 -1.41 -10.32 -8.01
N ARG A 23 -0.85 -11.03 -9.00
CA ARG A 23 -0.10 -10.42 -10.11
C ARG A 23 -0.98 -9.49 -10.93
N ALA A 24 -2.18 -9.97 -11.28
CA ALA A 24 -3.14 -9.18 -12.04
C ALA A 24 -3.58 -7.94 -11.25
N LYS A 25 -3.84 -8.07 -9.95
CA LYS A 25 -4.22 -6.94 -9.09
C LYS A 25 -3.13 -5.87 -9.03
N ILE A 26 -1.86 -6.28 -8.80
CA ILE A 26 -0.73 -5.35 -8.73
C ILE A 26 -0.60 -4.60 -10.05
N LEU A 27 -0.58 -5.32 -11.19
CA LEU A 27 -0.44 -4.69 -12.50
C LEU A 27 -1.61 -3.78 -12.85
N CYS A 28 -2.86 -4.23 -12.63
CA CYS A 28 -4.05 -3.41 -12.86
C CYS A 28 -4.05 -2.14 -11.99
N THR A 29 -3.64 -2.26 -10.72
CA THR A 29 -3.53 -1.11 -9.82
C THR A 29 -2.46 -0.13 -10.31
N MET A 30 -1.29 -0.61 -10.70
CA MET A 30 -0.21 0.24 -11.22
C MET A 30 -0.62 0.95 -12.52
N ILE A 31 -1.23 0.22 -13.47
CA ILE A 31 -1.71 0.79 -14.73
C ILE A 31 -2.76 1.87 -14.46
N PHE A 32 -3.73 1.60 -13.58
CA PHE A 32 -4.78 2.56 -13.28
C PHE A 32 -4.27 3.78 -12.52
N ILE A 33 -3.32 3.61 -11.58
CA ILE A 33 -2.63 4.73 -10.92
C ILE A 33 -1.96 5.64 -11.95
N CYS A 34 -1.24 5.06 -12.93
CA CYS A 34 -0.66 5.84 -14.02
C CYS A 34 -1.74 6.51 -14.89
N ALA A 35 -2.85 5.81 -15.14
CA ALA A 35 -3.96 6.36 -15.94
C ALA A 35 -4.65 7.56 -15.29
N ILE A 36 -4.74 7.62 -13.95
CA ILE A 36 -5.31 8.77 -13.23
C ILE A 36 -4.55 10.07 -13.54
N PHE A 37 -3.23 10.01 -13.83
CA PHE A 37 -2.45 11.21 -14.22
C PHE A 37 -2.82 11.75 -15.58
N LEU A 38 -3.48 10.98 -16.44
CA LEU A 38 -3.99 11.45 -17.72
C LEU A 38 -5.30 12.25 -17.59
N ALA A 39 -5.97 12.17 -16.44
CA ALA A 39 -7.21 12.89 -16.19
C ALA A 39 -6.93 14.38 -15.95
N ASN A 40 -7.31 15.24 -16.92
CA ASN A 40 -7.15 16.71 -16.86
C ASN A 40 -8.47 17.46 -17.04
N ASN A 41 -9.57 16.76 -17.36
CA ASN A 41 -10.88 17.34 -17.67
C ASN A 41 -11.96 16.81 -16.74
N PRO A 42 -13.05 17.56 -16.49
CA PRO A 42 -14.16 17.10 -15.63
C PRO A 42 -14.73 15.74 -16.07
N TRP A 43 -14.83 15.48 -17.37
CA TRP A 43 -15.33 14.22 -17.92
C TRP A 43 -14.41 13.03 -17.62
N SER A 44 -13.09 13.27 -17.67
CA SER A 44 -12.10 12.25 -17.28
C SER A 44 -12.20 11.91 -15.80
N TYR A 45 -12.40 12.91 -14.93
CA TYR A 45 -12.61 12.68 -13.49
C TYR A 45 -13.94 11.98 -13.21
N LEU A 46 -15.00 12.27 -14.00
CA LEU A 46 -16.26 11.54 -13.89
C LEU A 46 -16.08 10.05 -14.19
N LEU A 47 -15.36 9.72 -15.27
CA LEU A 47 -15.03 8.33 -15.63
C LEU A 47 -14.22 7.63 -14.51
N VAL A 48 -13.18 8.28 -14.00
CA VAL A 48 -12.36 7.76 -12.89
C VAL A 48 -13.22 7.53 -11.64
N THR A 49 -14.14 8.46 -11.34
CA THR A 49 -15.06 8.34 -10.20
C THR A 49 -15.97 7.12 -10.36
N ILE A 50 -16.63 6.98 -11.51
CA ILE A 50 -17.53 5.85 -11.78
C ILE A 50 -16.78 4.53 -11.69
N PHE A 51 -15.60 4.46 -12.29
CA PHE A 51 -14.78 3.24 -12.25
C PHE A 51 -14.33 2.89 -10.83
N THR A 52 -13.82 3.87 -10.08
CA THR A 52 -13.35 3.66 -8.70
C THR A 52 -14.50 3.24 -7.78
N LEU A 53 -15.67 3.91 -7.88
CA LEU A 53 -16.86 3.53 -7.11
C LEU A 53 -17.36 2.14 -7.49
N GLY A 54 -17.35 1.79 -8.78
CA GLY A 54 -17.66 0.46 -9.26
C GLY A 54 -16.74 -0.62 -8.67
N CYS A 55 -15.42 -0.35 -8.64
CA CYS A 55 -14.44 -1.24 -8.00
C CYS A 55 -14.68 -1.38 -6.49
N ILE A 56 -15.01 -0.29 -5.78
CA ILE A 56 -15.35 -0.34 -4.35
C ILE A 56 -16.59 -1.19 -4.12
N MET A 57 -17.65 -1.03 -4.91
CA MET A 57 -18.87 -1.80 -4.78
C MET A 57 -18.64 -3.30 -5.06
N ILE A 58 -17.91 -3.62 -6.12
CA ILE A 58 -17.57 -5.00 -6.50
C ILE A 58 -16.61 -5.64 -5.48
N SER A 59 -15.77 -4.84 -4.80
CA SER A 59 -14.84 -5.36 -3.79
C SER A 59 -15.54 -5.90 -2.55
N GLY A 60 -16.75 -5.45 -2.24
CA GLY A 60 -17.44 -5.77 -0.98
C GLY A 60 -16.78 -5.14 0.25
N VAL A 61 -15.79 -4.28 0.07
CA VAL A 61 -15.16 -3.53 1.16
C VAL A 61 -16.08 -2.36 1.55
N PRO A 62 -16.41 -2.19 2.83
CA PRO A 62 -17.22 -1.06 3.26
C PRO A 62 -16.57 0.28 2.85
N PRO A 63 -17.31 1.19 2.20
CA PRO A 63 -16.76 2.47 1.74
C PRO A 63 -16.18 3.33 2.87
N VAL A 64 -16.66 3.10 4.11
CA VAL A 64 -16.12 3.72 5.31
C VAL A 64 -14.64 3.37 5.54
N MET A 65 -14.19 2.17 5.15
CA MET A 65 -12.77 1.79 5.27
C MET A 65 -11.91 2.57 4.27
N VAL A 66 -12.39 2.73 3.04
CA VAL A 66 -11.70 3.55 2.03
C VAL A 66 -11.63 5.00 2.49
N TRP A 67 -12.72 5.53 3.07
CA TRP A 67 -12.73 6.86 3.67
C TRP A 67 -11.75 6.99 4.84
N LYS A 68 -11.65 5.96 5.69
CA LYS A 68 -10.65 5.93 6.78
C LYS A 68 -9.21 5.95 6.28
N ALA A 69 -8.91 5.42 5.08
CA ALA A 69 -7.60 5.52 4.48
C ALA A 69 -7.26 6.95 3.99
N VAL A 70 -8.26 7.69 3.53
CA VAL A 70 -8.11 9.09 3.07
C VAL A 70 -8.05 10.06 4.26
N LYS A 71 -8.83 9.80 5.33
CA LYS A 71 -8.99 10.69 6.48
C LYS A 71 -7.66 11.17 7.12
N PRO A 72 -6.63 10.34 7.38
CA PRO A 72 -5.37 10.82 7.97
C PRO A 72 -4.63 11.84 7.09
N LEU A 73 -4.90 11.83 5.79
CA LEU A 73 -4.23 12.68 4.80
C LEU A 73 -5.01 13.99 4.50
N TRP A 74 -6.10 14.26 5.24
CA TRP A 74 -6.93 15.46 5.03
C TRP A 74 -6.12 16.74 5.11
N VAL A 75 -5.13 16.82 6.00
CA VAL A 75 -4.25 17.98 6.14
C VAL A 75 -3.48 18.23 4.84
N ILE A 76 -2.91 17.17 4.24
CA ILE A 76 -2.18 17.26 2.97
C ILE A 76 -3.13 17.65 1.84
N LEU A 77 -4.36 17.11 1.81
CA LEU A 77 -5.37 17.44 0.80
C LEU A 77 -5.77 18.90 0.85
N VAL A 78 -6.04 19.42 2.06
CA VAL A 78 -6.39 20.84 2.27
C VAL A 78 -5.20 21.73 1.92
N PHE A 79 -3.98 21.36 2.31
CA PHE A 79 -2.78 22.12 2.01
C PHE A 79 -2.49 22.17 0.50
N THR A 80 -2.67 21.05 -0.20
CA THR A 80 -2.54 20.99 -1.66
C THR A 80 -3.56 21.91 -2.35
N LEU A 81 -4.82 21.85 -1.90
CA LEU A 81 -5.87 22.73 -2.44
C LEU A 81 -5.49 24.20 -2.21
N LEU A 82 -5.09 24.54 -0.99
CA LEU A 82 -4.76 25.91 -0.60
C LEU A 82 -3.55 26.46 -1.38
N ILE A 83 -2.49 25.66 -1.54
CA ILE A 83 -1.34 26.07 -2.36
C ILE A 83 -1.78 26.38 -3.79
N HIS A 84 -2.53 25.48 -4.45
CA HIS A 84 -2.94 25.70 -5.83
C HIS A 84 -3.85 26.92 -5.99
N VAL A 85 -4.75 27.15 -5.04
CA VAL A 85 -5.63 28.32 -5.03
C VAL A 85 -4.85 29.63 -4.90
N LEU A 86 -3.77 29.64 -4.10
CA LEU A 86 -2.98 30.85 -3.82
C LEU A 86 -1.84 31.09 -4.81
N THR A 87 -1.29 30.03 -5.44
CA THR A 87 -0.09 30.16 -6.27
C THR A 87 -0.34 30.09 -7.77
N THR A 88 -1.51 29.57 -8.20
CA THR A 88 -1.78 29.45 -9.63
C THR A 88 -2.29 30.79 -10.19
N PRO A 89 -1.55 31.42 -11.13
CA PRO A 89 -2.03 32.64 -11.79
C PRO A 89 -3.21 32.33 -12.72
N GLY A 90 -4.16 33.26 -12.81
CA GLY A 90 -5.33 33.13 -13.68
C GLY A 90 -6.31 34.28 -13.53
N LYS A 91 -7.55 34.11 -14.02
CA LYS A 91 -8.62 35.09 -13.84
C LYS A 91 -8.95 35.25 -12.36
N GLU A 92 -8.76 36.47 -11.85
CA GLU A 92 -9.06 36.76 -10.45
C GLU A 92 -10.58 36.76 -10.21
N ILE A 93 -11.04 35.88 -9.34
CA ILE A 93 -12.42 35.89 -8.81
C ILE A 93 -12.50 36.84 -7.61
N PHE A 94 -11.46 36.80 -6.76
CA PHE A 94 -11.40 37.63 -5.56
C PHE A 94 -9.94 37.99 -5.27
N GLY A 95 -9.66 39.29 -5.17
CA GLY A 95 -8.36 39.84 -4.84
C GLY A 95 -8.45 40.75 -3.62
N TYR A 96 -7.85 40.36 -2.50
CA TYR A 96 -7.69 41.21 -1.35
C TYR A 96 -6.21 41.20 -0.89
N GLY A 97 -5.50 42.28 -1.23
CA GLY A 97 -4.09 42.45 -0.88
C GLY A 97 -3.18 41.38 -1.48
N PHE A 98 -2.61 40.52 -0.65
CA PHE A 98 -1.68 39.45 -1.09
C PHE A 98 -2.40 38.12 -1.47
N ILE A 99 -3.72 38.02 -1.29
CA ILE A 99 -4.48 36.82 -1.57
C ILE A 99 -5.25 37.03 -2.87
N HIS A 100 -4.77 36.37 -3.95
CA HIS A 100 -5.43 36.36 -5.25
C HIS A 100 -5.99 34.96 -5.51
N ILE A 101 -7.33 34.84 -5.46
CA ILE A 101 -8.00 33.56 -5.77
C ILE A 101 -8.36 33.60 -7.25
N SER A 102 -7.73 32.71 -8.02
CA SER A 102 -7.99 32.55 -9.44
C SER A 102 -8.94 31.39 -9.71
N GLU A 103 -9.75 31.50 -10.78
CA GLU A 103 -10.64 30.41 -11.23
C GLU A 103 -9.83 29.17 -11.61
N GLU A 104 -8.73 29.37 -12.32
CA GLU A 104 -7.81 28.29 -12.71
C GLU A 104 -7.15 27.64 -11.49
N GLY A 105 -6.80 28.42 -10.46
CA GLY A 105 -6.24 27.92 -9.21
C GLY A 105 -7.21 27.02 -8.45
N LEU A 106 -8.47 27.44 -8.37
CA LEU A 106 -9.53 26.66 -7.72
C LEU A 106 -9.78 25.34 -8.48
N ARG A 107 -9.89 25.43 -9.81
CA ARG A 107 -10.10 24.25 -10.67
C ARG A 107 -8.93 23.27 -10.58
N ASN A 108 -7.70 23.75 -10.71
CA ASN A 108 -6.51 22.92 -10.65
C ASN A 108 -6.29 22.32 -9.25
N GLY A 109 -6.54 23.10 -8.20
CA GLY A 109 -6.49 22.65 -6.81
C GLY A 109 -7.50 21.54 -6.55
N LEU A 110 -8.75 21.71 -7.03
CA LEU A 110 -9.79 20.69 -6.91
C LEU A 110 -9.39 19.39 -7.65
N PHE A 111 -8.92 19.51 -8.90
CA PHE A 111 -8.48 18.34 -9.68
C PHE A 111 -7.29 17.63 -9.04
N MET A 112 -6.30 18.37 -8.52
CA MET A 112 -5.19 17.75 -7.80
C MET A 112 -5.62 17.05 -6.52
N THR A 113 -6.51 17.66 -5.75
CA THR A 113 -7.07 17.05 -4.54
C THR A 113 -7.86 15.78 -4.87
N LEU A 114 -8.74 15.83 -5.89
CA LEU A 114 -9.46 14.64 -6.35
C LEU A 114 -8.52 13.54 -6.84
N ARG A 115 -7.46 13.90 -7.58
CA ARG A 115 -6.43 12.95 -8.02
C ARG A 115 -5.81 12.21 -6.84
N LEU A 116 -5.39 12.93 -5.80
CA LEU A 116 -4.82 12.32 -4.59
C LEU A 116 -5.83 11.40 -3.90
N VAL A 117 -7.10 11.82 -3.78
CA VAL A 117 -8.16 10.99 -3.19
C VAL A 117 -8.32 9.68 -3.95
N PHE A 118 -8.36 9.73 -5.29
CA PHE A 118 -8.49 8.51 -6.11
C PHE A 118 -7.25 7.62 -6.04
N LEU A 119 -6.04 8.19 -6.05
CA LEU A 119 -4.80 7.45 -5.88
C LEU A 119 -4.78 6.67 -4.57
N ILE A 120 -5.09 7.35 -3.47
CA ILE A 120 -5.13 6.74 -2.13
C ILE A 120 -6.25 5.72 -2.05
N GLY A 121 -7.46 6.07 -2.49
CA GLY A 121 -8.63 5.21 -2.45
C GLY A 121 -8.42 3.93 -3.26
N PHE A 122 -7.90 4.03 -4.47
CA PHE A 122 -7.66 2.85 -5.32
C PHE A 122 -6.49 2.00 -4.82
N SER A 123 -5.41 2.62 -4.37
CA SER A 123 -4.28 1.89 -3.75
C SER A 123 -4.70 1.15 -2.47
N SER A 124 -5.60 1.75 -1.67
CA SER A 124 -6.11 1.11 -0.46
C SER A 124 -6.95 -0.15 -0.77
N LEU A 125 -7.64 -0.20 -1.92
CA LEU A 125 -8.37 -1.40 -2.35
C LEU A 125 -7.45 -2.61 -2.53
N LEU A 126 -6.24 -2.42 -3.09
CA LEU A 126 -5.26 -3.49 -3.20
C LEU A 126 -4.90 -4.05 -1.81
N THR A 127 -4.67 -3.16 -0.84
CA THR A 127 -4.31 -3.53 0.53
C THR A 127 -5.47 -4.23 1.25
N TYR A 128 -6.70 -3.77 1.07
CA TYR A 128 -7.87 -4.38 1.71
C TYR A 128 -8.26 -5.72 1.09
N THR A 129 -8.01 -5.93 -0.20
CA THR A 129 -8.45 -7.14 -0.92
C THR A 129 -7.36 -8.21 -1.07
N THR A 130 -6.13 -7.94 -0.61
CA THR A 130 -5.00 -8.87 -0.78
C THR A 130 -4.21 -8.98 0.52
N SER A 131 -4.08 -10.19 1.05
CA SER A 131 -3.25 -10.39 2.25
C SER A 131 -1.77 -10.16 1.94
N PRO A 132 -0.97 -9.69 2.92
CA PRO A 132 0.46 -9.41 2.73
C PRO A 132 1.25 -10.62 2.20
N ILE A 133 0.92 -11.83 2.63
CA ILE A 133 1.59 -13.07 2.19
C ILE A 133 1.29 -13.33 0.70
N VAL A 134 0.02 -13.22 0.29
CA VAL A 134 -0.38 -13.40 -1.11
C VAL A 134 0.20 -12.30 -1.99
N LEU A 135 0.32 -11.07 -1.47
CA LEU A 135 0.96 -9.96 -2.17
C LEU A 135 2.45 -10.26 -2.43
N THR A 136 3.14 -10.83 -1.44
CA THR A 136 4.54 -11.26 -1.59
C THR A 136 4.73 -12.30 -2.68
N ASP A 137 3.83 -13.29 -2.76
CA ASP A 137 3.84 -14.29 -3.84
C ASP A 137 3.62 -13.66 -5.23
N GLY A 138 2.74 -12.65 -5.30
CA GLY A 138 2.53 -11.87 -6.52
C GLY A 138 3.76 -11.09 -6.95
N ILE A 139 4.44 -10.43 -6.01
CA ILE A 139 5.68 -9.68 -6.26
C ILE A 139 6.79 -10.62 -6.73
N GLU A 140 6.97 -11.79 -6.07
CA GLU A 140 7.94 -12.80 -6.51
C GLU A 140 7.72 -13.19 -7.96
N ALA A 141 6.47 -13.52 -8.31
CA ALA A 141 6.14 -13.94 -9.65
C ALA A 141 6.36 -12.83 -10.70
N LEU A 142 6.13 -11.56 -10.34
CA LEU A 142 6.40 -10.40 -11.20
C LEU A 142 7.90 -10.10 -11.32
N LEU A 143 8.70 -10.38 -10.28
CA LEU A 143 10.15 -10.21 -10.30
C LEU A 143 10.88 -11.37 -10.97
N ASN A 144 10.26 -12.54 -11.10
CA ASN A 144 10.90 -13.74 -11.66
C ASN A 144 11.48 -13.54 -13.08
N PRO A 145 10.85 -12.80 -14.02
CA PRO A 145 11.46 -12.49 -15.33
C PRO A 145 12.79 -11.73 -15.23
N PHE A 146 12.95 -10.94 -14.16
CA PHE A 146 14.16 -10.14 -13.89
C PHE A 146 15.29 -10.96 -13.27
N ARG A 147 15.08 -12.23 -12.96
CA ARG A 147 16.13 -13.16 -12.51
C ARG A 147 17.30 -13.23 -13.50
N ARG A 148 17.03 -13.04 -14.79
CA ARG A 148 18.05 -12.98 -15.84
C ARG A 148 19.02 -11.79 -15.67
N PHE A 149 18.60 -10.75 -14.98
CA PHE A 149 19.39 -9.55 -14.65
C PHE A 149 20.04 -9.63 -13.27
N GLY A 150 20.03 -10.82 -12.62
CA GLY A 150 20.65 -11.02 -11.31
C GLY A 150 19.74 -10.69 -10.11
N VAL A 151 18.44 -10.44 -10.32
CA VAL A 151 17.51 -10.17 -9.21
C VAL A 151 17.18 -11.48 -8.49
N PRO A 152 17.48 -11.62 -7.17
CA PRO A 152 17.19 -12.81 -6.38
C PRO A 152 15.72 -12.83 -5.94
N ALA A 153 14.78 -12.94 -6.91
CA ALA A 153 13.34 -12.78 -6.66
C ALA A 153 12.79 -13.77 -5.63
N HIS A 154 13.27 -15.03 -5.68
CA HIS A 154 12.83 -16.07 -4.76
C HIS A 154 13.33 -15.81 -3.33
N GLU A 155 14.60 -15.45 -3.19
CA GLU A 155 15.21 -15.16 -1.89
C GLU A 155 14.57 -13.95 -1.23
N LEU A 156 14.28 -12.90 -2.00
CA LEU A 156 13.55 -11.72 -1.51
C LEU A 156 12.15 -12.09 -1.01
N ALA A 157 11.40 -12.87 -1.78
CA ALA A 157 10.05 -13.27 -1.40
C ALA A 157 10.06 -14.17 -0.15
N MET A 158 11.03 -15.07 -0.07
CA MET A 158 11.19 -15.92 1.11
C MET A 158 11.53 -15.10 2.36
N MET A 159 12.46 -14.13 2.26
CA MET A 159 12.78 -13.22 3.36
C MET A 159 11.55 -12.43 3.80
N MET A 160 10.75 -11.89 2.86
CA MET A 160 9.50 -11.19 3.17
C MET A 160 8.48 -12.10 3.85
N THR A 161 8.31 -13.33 3.39
CA THR A 161 7.37 -14.30 3.97
C THR A 161 7.78 -14.69 5.39
N ILE A 162 9.08 -14.93 5.63
CA ILE A 162 9.63 -15.20 6.96
C ILE A 162 9.43 -13.99 7.88
N ALA A 163 9.74 -12.79 7.39
CA ALA A 163 9.56 -11.56 8.15
C ALA A 163 8.10 -11.36 8.57
N LEU A 164 7.15 -11.47 7.61
CA LEU A 164 5.72 -11.35 7.88
C LEU A 164 5.21 -12.39 8.90
N ARG A 165 5.77 -13.59 8.91
CA ARG A 165 5.45 -14.62 9.87
C ARG A 165 6.01 -14.32 11.27
N PHE A 166 7.20 -13.73 11.35
CA PHE A 166 7.86 -13.46 12.62
C PHE A 166 7.41 -12.17 13.29
N ILE A 167 6.86 -11.19 12.55
CA ILE A 167 6.41 -9.93 13.13
C ILE A 167 5.41 -10.14 14.28
N PRO A 168 4.34 -10.95 14.19
CA PRO A 168 3.43 -11.19 15.31
C PRO A 168 4.17 -11.75 16.53
N THR A 169 5.02 -12.72 16.30
CA THR A 169 5.77 -13.39 17.38
C THR A 169 6.76 -12.45 18.07
N LEU A 170 7.43 -11.57 17.27
CA LEU A 170 8.33 -10.55 17.83
C LEU A 170 7.56 -9.46 18.60
N LEU A 171 6.34 -9.12 18.19
CA LEU A 171 5.48 -8.20 18.94
C LEU A 171 5.07 -8.78 20.29
N GLU A 172 4.69 -10.06 20.33
CA GLU A 172 4.38 -10.75 21.58
C GLU A 172 5.61 -10.83 22.50
N GLU A 173 6.79 -11.14 21.94
CA GLU A 173 8.04 -11.19 22.69
C GLU A 173 8.41 -9.81 23.24
N THR A 174 8.24 -8.76 22.42
CA THR A 174 8.45 -7.37 22.84
C THR A 174 7.56 -7.00 24.03
N ASP A 175 6.29 -7.39 24.00
CA ASP A 175 5.35 -7.13 25.11
C ASP A 175 5.76 -7.88 26.39
N ARG A 176 6.22 -9.14 26.27
CA ARG A 176 6.75 -9.94 27.40
C ARG A 176 8.00 -9.31 28.00
N ILE A 177 8.97 -8.94 27.16
CA ILE A 177 10.21 -8.29 27.61
C ILE A 177 9.91 -6.94 28.25
N MET A 178 9.01 -6.14 27.64
CA MET A 178 8.60 -4.84 28.19
C MET A 178 8.00 -4.99 29.59
N LYS A 179 7.08 -5.93 29.80
CA LYS A 179 6.49 -6.23 31.11
C LYS A 179 7.54 -6.65 32.13
N ALA A 180 8.46 -7.53 31.74
CA ALA A 180 9.53 -8.00 32.61
C ALA A 180 10.50 -6.86 33.00
N GLN A 181 10.85 -5.99 32.08
CA GLN A 181 11.74 -4.84 32.35
C GLN A 181 11.03 -3.75 33.18
N SER A 182 9.74 -3.51 32.96
CA SER A 182 8.95 -2.61 33.81
C SER A 182 8.88 -3.11 35.25
N SER A 183 8.74 -4.41 35.49
CA SER A 183 8.79 -5.02 36.82
C SER A 183 10.17 -4.87 37.49
N ARG A 184 11.23 -4.66 36.73
CA ARG A 184 12.60 -4.36 37.20
C ARG A 184 12.87 -2.85 37.38
N GLY A 185 11.83 -2.00 37.23
CA GLY A 185 11.93 -0.57 37.41
C GLY A 185 12.33 0.20 36.13
N ALA A 186 12.34 -0.44 34.97
CA ALA A 186 12.59 0.29 33.72
C ALA A 186 11.35 1.15 33.39
N ASP A 187 11.61 2.43 33.11
CA ASP A 187 10.59 3.39 32.71
C ASP A 187 10.76 3.73 31.22
N PHE A 188 9.73 3.41 30.43
CA PHE A 188 9.69 3.64 28.97
C PHE A 188 8.91 4.89 28.59
N THR A 189 8.24 5.56 29.56
CA THR A 189 7.26 6.63 29.26
C THR A 189 7.72 8.01 29.70
N SER A 190 8.49 8.12 30.78
CA SER A 190 8.91 9.39 31.35
C SER A 190 10.25 9.89 30.80
N GLY A 191 10.44 11.19 30.91
CA GLY A 191 11.70 11.84 30.57
C GLY A 191 11.79 12.43 29.16
N ASN A 192 12.97 13.01 28.88
CA ASN A 192 13.28 13.64 27.62
C ASN A 192 13.48 12.58 26.51
N LEU A 193 13.40 12.96 25.22
CA LEU A 193 13.56 12.04 24.07
C LEU A 193 14.83 11.17 24.17
N TRP A 194 15.93 11.72 24.64
CA TRP A 194 17.20 11.00 24.85
C TRP A 194 17.10 9.96 25.98
N GLN A 195 16.42 10.30 27.07
CA GLN A 195 16.19 9.38 28.19
C GLN A 195 15.27 8.23 27.78
N LYS A 196 14.22 8.51 27.01
CA LYS A 196 13.34 7.48 26.42
C LYS A 196 14.11 6.52 25.50
N ALA A 197 14.97 7.07 24.62
CA ALA A 197 15.81 6.25 23.74
C ALA A 197 16.76 5.34 24.53
N LYS A 198 17.41 5.87 25.58
CA LYS A 198 18.27 5.08 26.47
C LYS A 198 17.48 4.02 27.26
N GLY A 199 16.26 4.35 27.69
CA GLY A 199 15.33 3.42 28.35
C GLY A 199 14.90 2.26 27.46
N MET A 200 14.94 2.40 26.12
CA MET A 200 14.60 1.32 25.19
C MET A 200 15.73 0.30 24.99
N VAL A 201 16.99 0.62 25.35
CA VAL A 201 18.13 -0.32 25.18
C VAL A 201 17.92 -1.66 25.91
N PRO A 202 17.43 -1.72 27.18
CA PRO A 202 17.14 -2.97 27.87
C PRO A 202 16.04 -3.81 27.19
N LEU A 203 15.24 -3.22 26.29
CA LEU A 203 14.24 -3.93 25.48
C LEU A 203 14.88 -4.45 24.18
N LEU A 204 15.70 -3.62 23.52
CA LEU A 204 16.25 -3.93 22.22
C LEU A 204 17.25 -5.08 22.26
N VAL A 205 18.15 -5.10 23.25
CA VAL A 205 19.21 -6.12 23.34
C VAL A 205 18.64 -7.53 23.47
N PRO A 206 17.72 -7.84 24.43
CA PRO A 206 17.10 -9.15 24.52
C PRO A 206 16.28 -9.51 23.26
N LEU A 207 15.61 -8.54 22.65
CA LEU A 207 14.84 -8.76 21.43
C LEU A 207 15.73 -9.18 20.26
N PHE A 208 16.89 -8.52 20.07
CA PHE A 208 17.87 -8.92 19.06
C PHE A 208 18.40 -10.32 19.31
N ILE A 209 18.75 -10.66 20.55
CA ILE A 209 19.24 -12.00 20.89
C ILE A 209 18.16 -13.05 20.58
N ALA A 210 16.90 -12.78 20.94
CA ALA A 210 15.78 -13.69 20.62
C ALA A 210 15.57 -13.83 19.11
N ALA A 211 15.68 -12.76 18.35
CA ALA A 211 15.54 -12.76 16.89
C ALA A 211 16.66 -13.58 16.23
N PHE A 212 17.93 -13.41 16.66
CA PHE A 212 19.05 -14.20 16.14
C PHE A 212 18.92 -15.69 16.46
N ARG A 213 18.55 -16.04 17.69
CA ARG A 213 18.31 -17.47 18.06
C ARG A 213 17.25 -18.11 17.17
N ARG A 214 16.14 -17.40 16.92
CA ARG A 214 15.09 -17.89 16.00
C ARG A 214 15.58 -18.02 14.55
N ALA A 215 16.45 -17.12 14.10
CA ALA A 215 17.05 -17.21 12.77
C ALA A 215 17.95 -18.45 12.66
N ASP A 216 18.76 -18.74 13.69
CA ASP A 216 19.62 -19.92 13.74
C ASP A 216 18.79 -21.22 13.80
N ASP A 217 17.74 -21.25 14.63
CA ASP A 217 16.81 -22.40 14.70
C ASP A 217 16.12 -22.64 13.35
N LEU A 218 15.69 -21.57 12.68
CA LEU A 218 15.08 -21.67 11.35
C LEU A 218 16.08 -22.16 10.30
N ALA A 219 17.31 -21.62 10.30
CA ALA A 219 18.36 -22.02 9.38
C ALA A 219 18.67 -23.51 9.54
N THR A 220 18.88 -23.97 10.78
CA THR A 220 19.10 -25.39 11.11
C THR A 220 17.94 -26.27 10.65
N ALA A 221 16.70 -25.83 10.87
CA ALA A 221 15.52 -26.57 10.43
C ALA A 221 15.40 -26.63 8.89
N MET A 222 15.83 -25.57 8.18
CA MET A 222 15.85 -25.54 6.72
C MET A 222 16.94 -26.45 6.17
N GLU A 223 18.13 -26.45 6.74
CA GLU A 223 19.22 -27.35 6.39
C GLU A 223 18.84 -28.83 6.60
N ALA A 224 18.23 -29.14 7.73
CA ALA A 224 17.72 -30.49 8.05
C ALA A 224 16.65 -30.98 7.04
N ARG A 225 15.94 -30.03 6.38
CA ARG A 225 14.99 -30.32 5.29
C ARG A 225 15.62 -30.26 3.91
N CYS A 226 16.93 -30.24 3.81
CA CYS A 226 17.70 -30.19 2.58
C CYS A 226 17.34 -28.97 1.69
N TYR A 227 17.12 -27.79 2.30
CA TYR A 227 16.87 -26.58 1.55
C TYR A 227 18.12 -26.18 0.76
N ARG A 228 17.98 -26.04 -0.58
CA ARG A 228 19.08 -25.70 -1.53
C ARG A 228 18.74 -24.48 -2.39
N GLY A 229 17.99 -23.52 -1.87
CA GLY A 229 17.54 -22.35 -2.63
C GLY A 229 16.26 -22.57 -3.43
N GLY A 230 16.02 -21.71 -4.41
CA GLY A 230 14.78 -21.69 -5.19
C GLY A 230 14.74 -22.58 -6.42
N GLU A 231 15.85 -23.25 -6.78
CA GLU A 231 15.93 -24.06 -8.01
C GLU A 231 15.21 -25.40 -7.83
N GLY A 232 14.39 -25.77 -8.83
CA GLY A 232 13.68 -27.06 -8.83
C GLY A 232 12.52 -27.18 -7.83
N ARG A 233 12.12 -26.10 -7.14
CA ARG A 233 11.01 -26.14 -6.19
C ARG A 233 9.67 -25.86 -6.85
N THR A 234 8.64 -26.57 -6.39
CA THR A 234 7.24 -26.31 -6.71
C THR A 234 6.55 -25.59 -5.56
N LYS A 235 5.58 -24.71 -5.87
CA LYS A 235 4.75 -24.06 -4.88
C LYS A 235 3.52 -24.90 -4.59
N MET A 236 3.12 -25.00 -3.31
CA MET A 236 1.89 -25.67 -2.90
C MET A 236 0.65 -24.97 -3.48
N HIS A 237 0.65 -23.65 -3.51
CA HIS A 237 -0.38 -22.85 -4.17
C HIS A 237 0.22 -22.20 -5.42
N GLN A 238 -0.11 -22.77 -6.58
CA GLN A 238 0.34 -22.21 -7.86
C GLN A 238 -0.60 -21.07 -8.27
N LEU A 239 -0.01 -19.92 -8.58
CA LEU A 239 -0.75 -18.80 -9.15
C LEU A 239 -1.14 -19.14 -10.59
N ALA A 240 -2.44 -19.06 -10.90
CA ALA A 240 -2.98 -19.33 -12.22
C ALA A 240 -3.93 -18.21 -12.67
N TYR A 241 -3.67 -17.64 -13.83
CA TYR A 241 -4.57 -16.65 -14.41
C TYR A 241 -5.93 -17.26 -14.73
N THR A 242 -6.97 -16.61 -14.26
CA THR A 242 -8.37 -16.98 -14.47
C THR A 242 -9.06 -16.06 -15.48
N SER A 243 -10.28 -16.41 -15.90
CA SER A 243 -11.10 -15.53 -16.75
C SER A 243 -11.41 -14.19 -16.07
N ARG A 244 -11.41 -14.15 -14.73
CA ARG A 244 -11.61 -12.92 -13.95
C ARG A 244 -10.45 -11.93 -14.13
N ASP A 245 -9.24 -12.45 -14.18
CA ASP A 245 -8.03 -11.62 -14.34
C ASP A 245 -8.01 -11.02 -15.75
N ARG A 246 -8.39 -11.80 -16.77
CA ARG A 246 -8.51 -11.28 -18.15
C ARG A 246 -9.55 -10.18 -18.25
N LEU A 247 -10.71 -10.36 -17.61
CA LEU A 247 -11.76 -9.34 -17.58
C LEU A 247 -11.26 -8.06 -16.87
N ALA A 248 -10.53 -8.18 -15.76
CA ALA A 248 -9.96 -7.04 -15.06
C ALA A 248 -8.93 -6.31 -15.93
N PHE A 249 -8.03 -7.02 -16.60
CA PHE A 249 -7.06 -6.40 -17.53
C PHE A 249 -7.79 -5.69 -18.68
N THR A 250 -8.79 -6.31 -19.29
CA THR A 250 -9.54 -5.68 -20.40
C THR A 250 -10.28 -4.44 -19.95
N THR A 251 -10.92 -4.45 -18.79
CA THR A 251 -11.62 -3.26 -18.25
C THR A 251 -10.67 -2.13 -17.89
N VAL A 252 -9.56 -2.41 -17.20
CA VAL A 252 -8.55 -1.39 -16.87
C VAL A 252 -7.90 -0.82 -18.13
N PHE A 253 -7.57 -1.67 -19.09
CA PHE A 253 -6.98 -1.24 -20.37
C PHE A 253 -7.96 -0.36 -21.17
N LEU A 254 -9.24 -0.75 -21.23
CA LEU A 254 -10.29 0.04 -21.90
C LEU A 254 -10.46 1.41 -21.25
N VAL A 255 -10.55 1.48 -19.91
CA VAL A 255 -10.64 2.75 -19.17
C VAL A 255 -9.40 3.61 -19.42
N THR A 256 -8.21 3.01 -19.40
CA THR A 256 -6.96 3.72 -19.69
C THR A 256 -6.92 4.25 -21.12
N ALA A 257 -7.37 3.46 -22.10
CA ALA A 257 -7.44 3.88 -23.50
C ALA A 257 -8.44 5.03 -23.72
N VAL A 258 -9.60 5.00 -23.07
CA VAL A 258 -10.59 6.08 -23.09
C VAL A 258 -10.00 7.35 -22.45
N LEU A 259 -9.33 7.25 -21.30
CA LEU A 259 -8.67 8.40 -20.67
C LEU A 259 -7.58 9.00 -21.57
N LEU A 260 -6.80 8.15 -22.23
CA LEU A 260 -5.79 8.59 -23.19
C LEU A 260 -6.42 9.31 -24.38
N ALA A 261 -7.48 8.76 -24.96
CA ALA A 261 -8.21 9.38 -26.06
C ALA A 261 -8.80 10.76 -25.65
N MET A 262 -9.41 10.83 -24.46
CA MET A 262 -9.90 12.09 -23.89
C MET A 262 -8.77 13.10 -23.66
N TYR A 263 -7.62 12.65 -23.17
CA TYR A 263 -6.46 13.51 -22.98
C TYR A 263 -6.00 14.16 -24.29
N PHE A 264 -5.90 13.40 -25.38
CA PHE A 264 -5.54 13.94 -26.69
C PHE A 264 -6.62 14.82 -27.28
N TYR A 265 -7.89 14.43 -27.19
CA TYR A 265 -9.02 15.20 -27.75
C TYR A 265 -9.16 16.59 -27.11
N PHE A 266 -8.95 16.72 -25.82
CA PHE A 266 -9.07 18.00 -25.11
C PHE A 266 -7.76 18.79 -25.04
N ARG A 267 -6.66 18.25 -25.51
CA ARG A 267 -5.38 18.95 -25.60
C ARG A 267 -5.20 19.66 -26.94
N THR A 268 -5.89 19.20 -28.00
CA THR A 268 -6.02 19.89 -29.30
C THR A 268 -7.06 21.01 -29.21
#